data_f978ac2b5d57b26bcc68df1a3d6ad282
#
_entry.id   f978ac2b5d57b26bcc68df1a3d6ad282
#
_cell.length_a   1.000
_cell.length_b   1.000
_cell.length_c   1.000
_cell.angle_alpha   90.00
_cell.angle_beta   90.00
_cell.angle_gamma   90.00
#
_symmetry.space_group_name_H-M   'P 1'
#
loop_
_entity.id
_entity.type
_entity.pdbx_description
1 polymer ?
#
loop_
_entity_poly.entity_id
_entity_poly.type
_entity_poly.pdbx_seq_one_letter_code
_entity_poly.pdbx_strand_id
1 'polypeptide(L)'
;SRRQRQMCIRDSIGPSGCGKSTVLRTLNRMHEVIPGAYCTGKVELDGVDLYGKGVDPVAVRRNVGMVFQRANPFPAMSIRDNVVAGLKLNGVRDNKLLDEACEKSLRGANLWDEVKDRLERSGASLSGGQQQRLCIARAIAVEPEVLLMDEPCSALDPISTLAIEDLVSELKERFTVVIVTHNMQQAARVSDQTAFFNLKAQGEPGRLVEIDTTERIFSNPKEKATEDYISGRFG
;
A
#
# COMPACT_ATOMS: atom_id res chain seq x y z
N SER A 1 27.10 1.35 -6.71
CA SER A 1 26.67 2.33 -5.70
C SER A 1 25.15 2.31 -5.65
N ARG A 2 24.56 1.73 -4.60
CA ARG A 2 23.12 1.91 -4.33
C ARG A 2 22.92 3.40 -4.12
N ARG A 3 22.24 4.06 -5.06
CA ARG A 3 21.72 5.42 -4.80
C ARG A 3 20.92 5.32 -3.50
N GLN A 4 21.20 6.22 -2.55
CA GLN A 4 20.35 6.37 -1.36
C GLN A 4 18.93 6.66 -1.88
N ARG A 5 18.08 5.64 -1.90
CA ARG A 5 16.64 5.83 -2.11
C ARG A 5 16.17 6.63 -0.91
N GLN A 6 15.56 7.77 -1.14
CA GLN A 6 14.78 8.41 -0.09
C GLN A 6 13.58 7.48 0.15
N MET A 7 13.72 6.57 1.12
CA MET A 7 12.60 5.79 1.62
C MET A 7 11.68 6.79 2.29
N CYS A 8 10.47 6.90 1.77
CA CYS A 8 9.49 7.89 2.23
C CYS A 8 8.09 7.31 2.12
N ILE A 9 7.20 7.79 2.98
CA ILE A 9 5.77 7.56 2.85
C ILE A 9 5.20 8.67 2.00
N ARG A 10 4.54 8.30 0.89
CA ARG A 10 3.78 9.20 0.03
C ARG A 10 2.30 8.88 0.16
N ASP A 11 1.52 9.85 0.53
CA ASP A 11 0.08 9.67 0.67
C ASP A 11 -0.69 10.40 -0.43
N SER A 12 -1.85 9.86 -0.79
CA SER A 12 -2.78 10.47 -1.73
C SER A 12 -4.11 10.73 -1.02
N ILE A 13 -4.40 11.99 -0.78
CA ILE A 13 -5.64 12.46 -0.17
C ILE A 13 -6.61 13.05 -1.20
N GLY A 14 -7.87 13.16 -0.84
CA GLY A 14 -8.90 13.76 -1.68
C GLY A 14 -10.25 13.08 -1.53
N PRO A 15 -11.32 13.65 -2.10
CA PRO A 15 -12.67 13.13 -1.97
C PRO A 15 -12.82 11.72 -2.56
N SER A 16 -13.82 10.99 -2.09
CA SER A 16 -14.15 9.67 -2.64
C SER A 16 -14.51 9.78 -4.13
N GLY A 17 -14.08 8.78 -4.90
CA GLY A 17 -14.37 8.74 -6.35
C GLY A 17 -13.45 9.58 -7.24
N CYS A 18 -12.50 10.36 -6.73
CA CYS A 18 -11.56 11.13 -7.55
C CYS A 18 -10.43 10.29 -8.19
N GLY A 19 -10.49 8.96 -8.12
CA GLY A 19 -9.58 8.08 -8.84
C GLY A 19 -8.27 7.71 -8.15
N LYS A 20 -8.07 8.04 -6.86
CA LYS A 20 -6.84 7.72 -6.11
C LYS A 20 -6.45 6.23 -6.20
N SER A 21 -7.38 5.34 -5.86
CA SER A 21 -7.15 3.89 -5.95
C SER A 21 -6.91 3.41 -7.38
N THR A 22 -7.50 4.09 -8.37
CA THR A 22 -7.24 3.80 -9.79
C THR A 22 -5.81 4.14 -10.15
N VAL A 23 -5.32 5.34 -9.76
CA VAL A 23 -3.92 5.74 -9.96
C VAL A 23 -2.99 4.77 -9.23
N LEU A 24 -3.29 4.42 -7.97
CA LEU A 24 -2.48 3.46 -7.20
C LEU A 24 -2.30 2.14 -7.96
N ARG A 25 -3.38 1.60 -8.52
CA ARG A 25 -3.37 0.35 -9.29
C ARG A 25 -2.65 0.44 -10.64
N THR A 26 -2.42 1.64 -11.17
CA THR A 26 -1.57 1.79 -12.35
C THR A 26 -0.10 1.61 -12.00
N LEU A 27 0.33 1.93 -10.79
CA LEU A 27 1.73 1.82 -10.37
C LEU A 27 2.26 0.36 -10.37
N ASN A 28 1.36 -0.63 -10.25
CA ASN A 28 1.72 -2.06 -10.33
C ASN A 28 0.98 -2.82 -11.43
N ARG A 29 0.37 -2.12 -12.39
CA ARG A 29 -0.36 -2.70 -13.52
C ARG A 29 -1.57 -3.56 -13.12
N MET A 30 -2.10 -3.39 -11.90
CA MET A 30 -3.29 -4.14 -11.45
C MET A 30 -4.57 -3.73 -12.18
N HIS A 31 -4.66 -2.52 -12.75
CA HIS A 31 -5.81 -2.11 -13.56
C HIS A 31 -6.00 -2.98 -14.82
N GLU A 32 -4.93 -3.59 -15.35
CA GLU A 32 -4.98 -4.44 -16.55
C GLU A 32 -5.79 -5.73 -16.36
N VAL A 33 -6.13 -6.11 -15.11
CA VAL A 33 -7.05 -7.23 -14.84
C VAL A 33 -8.51 -6.88 -15.15
N ILE A 34 -8.81 -5.59 -15.38
CA ILE A 34 -10.14 -5.10 -15.75
C ILE A 34 -10.21 -5.03 -17.27
N PRO A 35 -11.10 -5.81 -17.93
CA PRO A 35 -11.23 -5.78 -19.37
C PRO A 35 -11.47 -4.37 -19.92
N GLY A 36 -10.67 -3.95 -20.90
CA GLY A 36 -10.77 -2.62 -21.53
C GLY A 36 -10.12 -1.47 -20.75
N ALA A 37 -9.61 -1.69 -19.54
CA ALA A 37 -8.85 -0.67 -18.83
C ALA A 37 -7.45 -0.51 -19.45
N TYR A 38 -7.04 0.73 -19.65
CA TYR A 38 -5.70 1.06 -20.15
C TYR A 38 -5.13 2.28 -19.44
N CYS A 39 -3.82 2.42 -19.49
CA CYS A 39 -3.09 3.56 -18.98
C CYS A 39 -2.35 4.24 -20.14
N THR A 40 -2.34 5.56 -20.15
CA THR A 40 -1.52 6.36 -21.06
C THR A 40 -0.51 7.18 -20.27
N GLY A 41 0.63 7.46 -20.86
CA GLY A 41 1.74 8.13 -20.19
C GLY A 41 2.83 7.14 -19.80
N LYS A 42 3.62 7.49 -18.79
CA LYS A 42 4.81 6.74 -18.37
C LYS A 42 4.80 6.54 -16.85
N VAL A 43 5.10 5.33 -16.41
CA VAL A 43 5.33 5.00 -15.00
C VAL A 43 6.71 4.39 -14.88
N GLU A 44 7.59 5.03 -14.14
CA GLU A 44 8.99 4.60 -14.00
C GLU A 44 9.31 4.20 -12.55
N LEU A 45 10.05 3.12 -12.42
CA LEU A 45 10.69 2.70 -11.19
C LEU A 45 12.19 2.53 -11.46
N ASP A 46 13.02 3.30 -10.76
CA ASP A 46 14.48 3.32 -10.93
C ASP A 46 14.94 3.50 -12.41
N GLY A 47 14.22 4.31 -13.17
CA GLY A 47 14.51 4.60 -14.57
C GLY A 47 14.02 3.55 -15.57
N VAL A 48 13.31 2.51 -15.09
CA VAL A 48 12.66 1.50 -15.93
C VAL A 48 11.19 1.86 -16.11
N ASP A 49 10.76 2.01 -17.38
CA ASP A 49 9.35 2.18 -17.70
C ASP A 49 8.60 0.86 -17.45
N LEU A 50 7.69 0.86 -16.47
CA LEU A 50 6.93 -0.31 -16.09
C LEU A 50 5.94 -0.79 -17.17
N TYR A 51 5.65 0.06 -18.17
CA TYR A 51 4.82 -0.26 -19.33
C TYR A 51 5.63 -0.44 -20.61
N GLY A 52 6.96 -0.45 -20.48
CA GLY A 52 7.89 -0.62 -21.61
C GLY A 52 7.69 -1.95 -22.34
N LYS A 53 8.07 -1.98 -23.61
CA LYS A 53 7.95 -3.17 -24.44
C LYS A 53 8.77 -4.32 -23.81
N GLY A 54 8.11 -5.47 -23.57
CA GLY A 54 8.74 -6.65 -23.01
C GLY A 54 8.82 -6.70 -21.48
N VAL A 55 8.30 -5.69 -20.78
CA VAL A 55 8.21 -5.73 -19.31
C VAL A 55 7.08 -6.67 -18.89
N ASP A 56 7.43 -7.70 -18.11
CA ASP A 56 6.48 -8.66 -17.58
C ASP A 56 5.66 -8.08 -16.42
N PRO A 57 4.30 -8.01 -16.52
CA PRO A 57 3.45 -7.54 -15.45
C PRO A 57 3.60 -8.32 -14.14
N VAL A 58 3.96 -9.61 -14.20
CA VAL A 58 4.16 -10.44 -13.00
C VAL A 58 5.42 -10.00 -12.26
N ALA A 59 6.50 -9.71 -12.99
CA ALA A 59 7.73 -9.18 -12.41
C ALA A 59 7.48 -7.79 -11.78
N VAL A 60 6.69 -6.92 -12.43
CA VAL A 60 6.30 -5.62 -11.86
C VAL A 60 5.55 -5.82 -10.54
N ARG A 61 4.54 -6.68 -10.48
CA ARG A 61 3.74 -6.93 -9.28
C ARG A 61 4.52 -7.59 -8.14
N ARG A 62 5.62 -8.26 -8.45
CA ARG A 62 6.56 -8.79 -7.45
C ARG A 62 7.36 -7.67 -6.79
N ASN A 63 7.81 -6.69 -7.59
CA ASN A 63 8.61 -5.57 -7.10
C ASN A 63 7.76 -4.44 -6.50
N VAL A 64 6.49 -4.35 -6.89
CA VAL A 64 5.53 -3.35 -6.40
C VAL A 64 4.35 -4.08 -5.76
N GLY A 65 4.50 -4.40 -4.46
CA GLY A 65 3.51 -5.11 -3.67
C GLY A 65 2.27 -4.26 -3.40
N MET A 66 1.14 -4.91 -3.07
CA MET A 66 -0.11 -4.20 -2.78
C MET A 66 -0.86 -4.80 -1.59
N VAL A 67 -1.32 -3.91 -0.72
CA VAL A 67 -2.25 -4.18 0.38
C VAL A 67 -3.57 -3.49 0.05
N PHE A 68 -4.66 -4.24 0.09
CA PHE A 68 -5.99 -3.77 -0.29
C PHE A 68 -6.75 -3.19 0.90
N GLN A 69 -7.75 -2.37 0.60
CA GLN A 69 -8.63 -1.74 1.57
C GLN A 69 -9.29 -2.75 2.53
N ARG A 70 -9.79 -3.86 1.98
CA ARG A 70 -10.29 -4.98 2.78
C ARG A 70 -9.23 -6.04 2.88
N ALA A 71 -8.94 -6.46 4.11
CA ALA A 71 -8.09 -7.62 4.33
C ALA A 71 -8.61 -8.82 3.51
N ASN A 72 -7.70 -9.45 2.77
CA ASN A 72 -8.01 -10.54 1.85
C ASN A 72 -7.07 -11.73 2.04
N PRO A 73 -6.96 -12.28 3.26
CA PRO A 73 -6.21 -13.51 3.44
C PRO A 73 -6.84 -14.62 2.60
N PHE A 74 -6.04 -15.54 2.10
CA PHE A 74 -6.54 -16.72 1.41
C PHE A 74 -7.23 -17.64 2.44
N PRO A 75 -8.56 -17.79 2.40
CA PRO A 75 -9.30 -18.42 3.50
C PRO A 75 -9.02 -19.92 3.64
N ALA A 76 -8.65 -20.59 2.55
CA ALA A 76 -8.28 -22.00 2.52
C ALA A 76 -6.83 -22.26 2.96
N MET A 77 -6.04 -21.22 3.20
CA MET A 77 -4.64 -21.31 3.58
C MET A 77 -4.43 -21.04 5.06
N SER A 78 -3.41 -21.67 5.64
CA SER A 78 -2.95 -21.39 7.00
C SER A 78 -2.35 -19.96 7.07
N ILE A 79 -2.10 -19.45 8.28
CA ILE A 79 -1.39 -18.19 8.50
C ILE A 79 -0.02 -18.25 7.82
N ARG A 80 0.74 -19.33 8.07
CA ARG A 80 2.03 -19.57 7.43
C ARG A 80 1.93 -19.54 5.91
N ASP A 81 1.01 -20.32 5.34
CA ASP A 81 0.88 -20.43 3.89
C ASP A 81 0.44 -19.12 3.24
N ASN A 82 -0.38 -18.31 3.91
CA ASN A 82 -0.70 -16.96 3.46
C ASN A 82 0.56 -16.10 3.31
N VAL A 83 1.44 -16.09 4.30
CA VAL A 83 2.66 -15.28 4.28
C VAL A 83 3.60 -15.71 3.14
N VAL A 84 3.85 -17.02 3.02
CA VAL A 84 4.84 -17.54 2.07
C VAL A 84 4.28 -17.81 0.67
N ALA A 85 3.01 -17.51 0.41
CA ALA A 85 2.35 -17.79 -0.86
C ALA A 85 3.12 -17.19 -2.06
N GLY A 86 3.54 -15.93 -1.96
CA GLY A 86 4.31 -15.26 -3.01
C GLY A 86 5.67 -15.90 -3.26
N LEU A 87 6.36 -16.35 -2.21
CA LEU A 87 7.65 -17.06 -2.33
C LEU A 87 7.48 -18.41 -3.01
N LYS A 88 6.43 -19.17 -2.64
CA LYS A 88 6.10 -20.45 -3.30
C LYS A 88 5.79 -20.25 -4.79
N LEU A 89 5.06 -19.21 -5.15
CA LEU A 89 4.78 -18.85 -6.55
C LEU A 89 6.06 -18.48 -7.31
N ASN A 90 7.01 -17.85 -6.63
CA ASN A 90 8.34 -17.55 -7.20
C ASN A 90 9.30 -18.75 -7.24
N GLY A 91 8.83 -19.96 -6.91
CA GLY A 91 9.59 -21.20 -7.04
C GLY A 91 10.40 -21.58 -5.79
N VAL A 92 10.33 -20.87 -4.67
CA VAL A 92 10.97 -21.27 -3.42
C VAL A 92 10.30 -22.54 -2.89
N ARG A 93 11.09 -23.60 -2.67
CA ARG A 93 10.63 -24.93 -2.22
C ARG A 93 11.25 -25.37 -0.90
N ASP A 94 12.34 -24.73 -0.50
CA ASP A 94 13.02 -25.04 0.76
C ASP A 94 12.18 -24.58 1.94
N ASN A 95 11.72 -25.54 2.75
CA ASN A 95 10.87 -25.27 3.91
C ASN A 95 11.57 -24.42 4.96
N LYS A 96 12.87 -24.57 5.15
CA LYS A 96 13.63 -23.77 6.10
C LYS A 96 13.64 -22.29 5.71
N LEU A 97 13.91 -22.01 4.42
CA LEU A 97 13.85 -20.64 3.90
C LEU A 97 12.44 -20.04 3.99
N LEU A 98 11.40 -20.86 3.75
CA LEU A 98 10.01 -20.42 3.88
C LEU A 98 9.65 -20.10 5.34
N ASP A 99 10.11 -20.90 6.32
CA ASP A 99 9.86 -20.69 7.74
C ASP A 99 10.58 -19.43 8.25
N GLU A 100 11.84 -19.25 7.88
CA GLU A 100 12.62 -18.05 8.20
C GLU A 100 11.95 -16.78 7.62
N ALA A 101 11.50 -16.84 6.36
CA ALA A 101 10.79 -15.74 5.71
C ALA A 101 9.43 -15.47 6.37
N CYS A 102 8.71 -16.52 6.77
CA CYS A 102 7.44 -16.41 7.49
C CYS A 102 7.63 -15.67 8.82
N GLU A 103 8.55 -16.12 9.67
CA GLU A 103 8.83 -15.46 10.93
C GLU A 103 9.26 -14.02 10.74
N LYS A 104 10.24 -13.76 9.84
CA LYS A 104 10.73 -12.42 9.54
C LYS A 104 9.60 -11.48 9.11
N SER A 105 8.68 -11.97 8.26
CA SER A 105 7.58 -11.16 7.74
C SER A 105 6.49 -10.92 8.78
N LEU A 106 6.16 -11.91 9.60
CA LEU A 106 5.20 -11.75 10.69
C LEU A 106 5.74 -10.82 11.77
N ARG A 107 7.05 -10.86 12.09
CA ARG A 107 7.69 -9.88 12.97
C ARG A 107 7.67 -8.50 12.35
N GLY A 108 8.02 -8.37 11.07
CA GLY A 108 7.97 -7.11 10.33
C GLY A 108 6.56 -6.54 10.12
N ALA A 109 5.52 -7.31 10.42
CA ALA A 109 4.12 -6.88 10.44
C ALA A 109 3.54 -6.78 11.86
N ASN A 110 4.38 -6.83 12.90
CA ASN A 110 4.01 -6.80 14.32
C ASN A 110 2.88 -7.80 14.68
N LEU A 111 2.93 -9.01 14.08
CA LEU A 111 1.92 -10.05 14.25
C LEU A 111 2.48 -11.36 14.84
N TRP A 112 3.80 -11.55 14.83
CA TRP A 112 4.44 -12.81 15.22
C TRP A 112 4.01 -13.32 16.60
N ASP A 113 4.11 -12.48 17.63
CA ASP A 113 3.84 -12.88 19.01
C ASP A 113 2.38 -13.25 19.26
N GLU A 114 1.47 -12.81 18.42
CA GLU A 114 0.06 -13.15 18.50
C GLU A 114 -0.28 -14.47 17.80
N VAL A 115 0.55 -14.94 16.86
CA VAL A 115 0.19 -16.08 15.99
C VAL A 115 1.20 -17.22 15.97
N LYS A 116 2.40 -17.05 16.53
CA LYS A 116 3.51 -18.04 16.48
C LYS A 116 3.11 -19.46 16.90
N ASP A 117 2.18 -19.59 17.85
CA ASP A 117 1.73 -20.88 18.38
C ASP A 117 0.54 -21.47 17.59
N ARG A 118 0.11 -20.81 16.50
CA ARG A 118 -1.06 -21.23 15.70
C ARG A 118 -0.89 -20.97 14.21
N LEU A 119 0.34 -21.05 13.69
CA LEU A 119 0.67 -20.76 12.29
C LEU A 119 -0.08 -21.63 11.28
N GLU A 120 -0.47 -22.85 11.67
CA GLU A 120 -1.23 -23.80 10.82
C GLU A 120 -2.75 -23.54 10.85
N ARG A 121 -3.24 -22.62 11.67
CA ARG A 121 -4.65 -22.23 11.62
C ARG A 121 -4.95 -21.36 10.41
N SER A 122 -6.20 -21.40 9.95
CA SER A 122 -6.67 -20.56 8.84
C SER A 122 -6.45 -19.08 9.12
N GLY A 123 -5.92 -18.33 8.14
CA GLY A 123 -5.79 -16.87 8.20
C GLY A 123 -7.14 -16.15 8.38
N ALA A 124 -8.24 -16.76 7.94
CA ALA A 124 -9.59 -16.20 8.11
C ALA A 124 -10.08 -16.22 9.57
N SER A 125 -9.45 -17.00 10.47
CA SER A 125 -9.80 -17.04 11.90
C SER A 125 -9.28 -15.86 12.71
N LEU A 126 -8.49 -14.99 12.12
CA LEU A 126 -7.92 -13.81 12.74
C LEU A 126 -8.92 -12.65 12.82
N SER A 127 -8.73 -11.72 13.77
CA SER A 127 -9.49 -10.45 13.80
C SER A 127 -9.19 -9.58 12.56
N GLY A 128 -10.04 -8.59 12.28
CA GLY A 128 -9.86 -7.71 11.12
C GLY A 128 -8.47 -7.05 11.07
N GLY A 129 -8.01 -6.48 12.18
CA GLY A 129 -6.68 -5.88 12.28
C GLY A 129 -5.54 -6.90 12.13
N GLN A 130 -5.71 -8.11 12.69
CA GLN A 130 -4.75 -9.21 12.48
C GLN A 130 -4.72 -9.68 11.03
N GLN A 131 -5.89 -9.80 10.38
CA GLN A 131 -5.96 -10.14 8.95
C GLN A 131 -5.27 -9.08 8.08
N GLN A 132 -5.43 -7.80 8.39
CA GLN A 132 -4.76 -6.73 7.66
C GLN A 132 -3.24 -6.83 7.82
N ARG A 133 -2.75 -7.04 9.06
CA ARG A 133 -1.31 -7.27 9.31
C ARG A 133 -0.80 -8.55 8.64
N LEU A 134 -1.61 -9.60 8.55
CA LEU A 134 -1.27 -10.80 7.79
C LEU A 134 -1.12 -10.50 6.28
N CYS A 135 -2.01 -9.66 5.71
CA CYS A 135 -1.89 -9.24 4.32
C CYS A 135 -0.64 -8.37 4.09
N ILE A 136 -0.26 -7.54 5.07
CA ILE A 136 1.01 -6.79 5.03
C ILE A 136 2.19 -7.76 5.10
N ALA A 137 2.19 -8.73 6.03
CA ALA A 137 3.23 -9.75 6.14
C ALA A 137 3.42 -10.51 4.81
N ARG A 138 2.32 -10.91 4.17
CA ARG A 138 2.32 -11.55 2.84
C ARG A 138 2.95 -10.66 1.78
N ALA A 139 2.64 -9.36 1.79
CA ALA A 139 3.15 -8.42 0.79
C ALA A 139 4.66 -8.17 0.96
N ILE A 140 5.16 -8.07 2.20
CA ILE A 140 6.59 -7.81 2.46
C ILE A 140 7.46 -9.08 2.39
N ALA A 141 6.87 -10.27 2.42
CA ALA A 141 7.61 -11.55 2.37
C ALA A 141 8.44 -11.72 1.09
N VAL A 142 7.98 -11.16 -0.01
CA VAL A 142 8.70 -11.18 -1.30
C VAL A 142 9.73 -10.05 -1.43
N GLU A 143 9.93 -9.25 -0.38
CA GLU A 143 10.85 -8.11 -0.31
C GLU A 143 10.67 -7.13 -1.50
N PRO A 144 9.48 -6.54 -1.68
CA PRO A 144 9.23 -5.61 -2.77
C PRO A 144 10.05 -4.32 -2.61
N GLU A 145 10.25 -3.57 -3.68
CA GLU A 145 10.87 -2.24 -3.63
C GLU A 145 9.88 -1.15 -3.18
N VAL A 146 8.63 -1.32 -3.58
CA VAL A 146 7.53 -0.39 -3.28
C VAL A 146 6.36 -1.17 -2.69
N LEU A 147 5.75 -0.63 -1.66
CA LEU A 147 4.55 -1.16 -1.03
C LEU A 147 3.40 -0.18 -1.21
N LEU A 148 2.40 -0.57 -1.98
CA LEU A 148 1.18 0.18 -2.21
C LEU A 148 0.13 -0.22 -1.16
N MET A 149 -0.56 0.75 -0.57
CA MET A 149 -1.63 0.51 0.41
C MET A 149 -2.87 1.33 0.03
N ASP A 150 -3.96 0.64 -0.29
CA ASP A 150 -5.24 1.24 -0.65
C ASP A 150 -6.12 1.28 0.59
N GLU A 151 -6.22 2.45 1.24
CA GLU A 151 -7.02 2.70 2.45
C GLU A 151 -6.86 1.62 3.56
N PRO A 152 -5.63 1.32 4.01
CA PRO A 152 -5.34 0.12 4.82
C PRO A 152 -6.05 0.08 6.19
N CYS A 153 -6.57 1.20 6.66
CA CYS A 153 -7.21 1.34 7.97
C CYS A 153 -8.73 1.57 7.92
N SER A 154 -9.33 1.74 6.72
CA SER A 154 -10.72 2.21 6.59
C SER A 154 -11.79 1.28 7.19
N ALA A 155 -11.49 -0.01 7.34
CA ALA A 155 -12.41 -1.02 7.89
C ALA A 155 -12.00 -1.49 9.29
N LEU A 156 -11.11 -0.76 9.99
CA LEU A 156 -10.55 -1.15 11.27
C LEU A 156 -11.08 -0.28 12.41
N ASP A 157 -11.07 -0.86 13.61
CA ASP A 157 -11.31 -0.13 14.84
C ASP A 157 -10.13 0.84 15.16
N PRO A 158 -10.33 1.84 16.05
CA PRO A 158 -9.29 2.83 16.34
C PRO A 158 -7.96 2.25 16.85
N ILE A 159 -8.00 1.18 17.66
CA ILE A 159 -6.80 0.56 18.21
C ILE A 159 -6.01 -0.12 17.09
N SER A 160 -6.70 -0.91 16.25
CA SER A 160 -6.11 -1.55 15.10
C SER A 160 -5.57 -0.54 14.07
N THR A 161 -6.23 0.61 13.92
CA THR A 161 -5.78 1.71 13.06
C THR A 161 -4.44 2.25 13.54
N LEU A 162 -4.30 2.58 14.83
CA LEU A 162 -3.04 3.06 15.39
C LEU A 162 -1.91 2.03 15.21
N ALA A 163 -2.19 0.76 15.45
CA ALA A 163 -1.21 -0.31 15.26
C ALA A 163 -0.73 -0.42 13.80
N ILE A 164 -1.60 -0.17 12.82
CA ILE A 164 -1.21 -0.12 11.39
C ILE A 164 -0.41 1.15 11.08
N GLU A 165 -0.75 2.30 11.65
CA GLU A 165 0.00 3.56 11.46
C GLU A 165 1.43 3.44 12.00
N ASP A 166 1.61 2.88 13.19
CA ASP A 166 2.92 2.61 13.78
C ASP A 166 3.73 1.65 12.88
N LEU A 167 3.08 0.56 12.44
CA LEU A 167 3.69 -0.40 11.53
C LEU A 167 4.13 0.25 10.20
N VAL A 168 3.30 1.11 9.61
CA VAL A 168 3.64 1.83 8.37
C VAL A 168 4.87 2.72 8.58
N SER A 169 4.97 3.37 9.74
CA SER A 169 6.12 4.21 10.11
C SER A 169 7.41 3.39 10.25
N GLU A 170 7.33 2.15 10.72
CA GLU A 170 8.47 1.22 10.76
C GLU A 170 8.86 0.70 9.36
N LEU A 171 7.85 0.41 8.52
CA LEU A 171 8.07 -0.14 7.18
C LEU A 171 8.78 0.84 6.25
N LYS A 172 8.64 2.16 6.44
CA LYS A 172 9.33 3.16 5.61
C LYS A 172 10.86 3.08 5.69
N GLU A 173 11.40 2.51 6.76
CA GLU A 173 12.85 2.31 6.91
C GLU A 173 13.40 1.24 5.92
N ARG A 174 12.52 0.46 5.30
CA ARG A 174 12.89 -0.65 4.42
C ARG A 174 12.29 -0.56 3.03
N PHE A 175 11.15 0.07 2.89
CA PHE A 175 10.35 0.14 1.66
C PHE A 175 9.98 1.57 1.32
N THR A 176 9.83 1.87 0.04
CA THR A 176 9.05 3.05 -0.37
C THR A 176 7.58 2.70 -0.20
N VAL A 177 6.85 3.44 0.63
CA VAL A 177 5.43 3.19 0.88
C VAL A 177 4.59 4.24 0.18
N VAL A 178 3.57 3.83 -0.56
CA VAL A 178 2.57 4.71 -1.19
C VAL A 178 1.20 4.35 -0.67
N ILE A 179 0.54 5.30 -0.02
CA ILE A 179 -0.77 5.09 0.62
C ILE A 179 -1.83 5.90 -0.11
N VAL A 180 -3.03 5.38 -0.20
CA VAL A 180 -4.24 6.13 -0.50
C VAL A 180 -5.08 6.13 0.75
N THR A 181 -5.48 7.31 1.22
CA THR A 181 -6.43 7.46 2.33
C THR A 181 -7.39 8.62 2.12
N HIS A 182 -8.57 8.53 2.68
CA HIS A 182 -9.48 9.65 2.82
C HIS A 182 -9.37 10.29 4.22
N ASN A 183 -8.56 9.73 5.12
CA ASN A 183 -8.34 10.25 6.47
C ASN A 183 -7.14 11.21 6.50
N MET A 184 -7.44 12.50 6.49
CA MET A 184 -6.43 13.57 6.53
C MET A 184 -5.56 13.52 7.78
N GLN A 185 -6.11 13.12 8.93
CA GLN A 185 -5.33 13.01 10.17
C GLN A 185 -4.31 11.87 10.08
N GLN A 186 -4.66 10.77 9.45
CA GLN A 186 -3.72 9.67 9.17
C GLN A 186 -2.59 10.15 8.27
N ALA A 187 -2.91 10.78 7.12
CA ALA A 187 -1.91 11.31 6.21
C ALA A 187 -0.95 12.28 6.91
N ALA A 188 -1.49 13.20 7.72
CA ALA A 188 -0.68 14.16 8.47
C ALA A 188 0.28 13.52 9.49
N ARG A 189 -0.08 12.34 10.05
CA ARG A 189 0.77 11.66 11.05
C ARG A 189 1.86 10.80 10.43
N VAL A 190 1.57 10.09 9.34
CA VAL A 190 2.47 9.03 8.86
C VAL A 190 3.26 9.43 7.62
N SER A 191 2.82 10.42 6.84
CA SER A 191 3.37 10.70 5.52
C SER A 191 4.47 11.75 5.52
N ASP A 192 5.48 11.57 4.69
CA ASP A 192 6.54 12.56 4.44
C ASP A 192 6.13 13.51 3.31
N GLN A 193 5.42 12.99 2.31
CA GLN A 193 4.88 13.75 1.16
C GLN A 193 3.40 13.43 0.97
N THR A 194 2.61 14.45 0.64
CA THR A 194 1.17 14.30 0.39
C THR A 194 0.82 14.85 -0.99
N ALA A 195 0.04 14.06 -1.75
CA ALA A 195 -0.53 14.42 -3.03
C ALA A 195 -2.04 14.62 -2.87
N PHE A 196 -2.54 15.77 -3.25
CA PHE A 196 -3.98 16.07 -3.23
C PHE A 196 -4.59 15.84 -4.62
N PHE A 197 -5.60 14.95 -4.65
CA PHE A 197 -6.42 14.69 -5.84
C PHE A 197 -7.80 15.28 -5.67
N ASN A 198 -8.33 15.89 -6.73
CA ASN A 198 -9.69 16.43 -6.73
C ASN A 198 -10.36 16.28 -8.09
N LEU A 199 -11.69 16.41 -8.10
CA LEU A 199 -12.55 16.52 -9.30
C LEU A 199 -12.74 18.00 -9.62
N LYS A 200 -12.84 18.38 -10.90
CA LYS A 200 -13.26 19.72 -11.27
C LYS A 200 -14.77 19.91 -11.06
N ALA A 201 -15.53 18.87 -11.38
CA ALA A 201 -16.97 18.82 -11.18
C ALA A 201 -17.38 17.36 -10.96
N GLN A 202 -18.58 17.16 -10.43
CA GLN A 202 -19.13 15.82 -10.24
C GLN A 202 -19.28 15.09 -11.58
N GLY A 203 -18.72 13.89 -11.69
CA GLY A 203 -18.71 13.08 -12.92
C GLY A 203 -17.53 13.33 -13.85
N GLU A 204 -16.67 14.31 -13.56
CA GLU A 204 -15.41 14.51 -14.29
C GLU A 204 -14.29 13.61 -13.75
N PRO A 205 -13.25 13.35 -14.57
CA PRO A 205 -12.07 12.61 -14.10
C PRO A 205 -11.32 13.38 -13.00
N GLY A 206 -10.85 12.64 -12.01
CA GLY A 206 -9.97 13.20 -11.00
C GLY A 206 -8.61 13.57 -11.56
N ARG A 207 -7.98 14.56 -10.94
CA ARG A 207 -6.64 15.04 -11.30
C ARG A 207 -5.81 15.29 -10.06
N LEU A 208 -4.50 15.17 -10.21
CA LEU A 208 -3.56 15.68 -9.22
C LEU A 208 -3.64 17.22 -9.21
N VAL A 209 -3.94 17.79 -8.06
CA VAL A 209 -4.03 19.24 -7.87
C VAL A 209 -2.73 19.78 -7.32
N GLU A 210 -2.22 19.15 -6.26
CA GLU A 210 -0.99 19.59 -5.59
C GLU A 210 -0.24 18.40 -5.00
N ILE A 211 1.09 18.50 -4.96
CA ILE A 211 1.98 17.58 -4.25
C ILE A 211 3.12 18.38 -3.62
N ASP A 212 3.33 18.18 -2.32
CA ASP A 212 4.45 18.80 -1.59
C ASP A 212 4.75 17.96 -0.32
N THR A 213 5.66 18.44 0.54
CA THR A 213 5.82 17.86 1.86
C THR A 213 4.51 17.91 2.63
N THR A 214 4.26 16.90 3.44
CA THR A 214 3.01 16.79 4.22
C THR A 214 2.80 18.03 5.10
N GLU A 215 3.86 18.50 5.76
CA GLU A 215 3.80 19.73 6.56
C GLU A 215 3.26 20.91 5.74
N ARG A 216 3.76 21.10 4.52
CA ARG A 216 3.35 22.22 3.66
C ARG A 216 1.91 22.08 3.19
N ILE A 217 1.51 20.88 2.76
CA ILE A 217 0.13 20.61 2.33
C ILE A 217 -0.86 20.95 3.44
N PHE A 218 -0.57 20.59 4.69
CA PHE A 218 -1.48 20.79 5.80
C PHE A 218 -1.39 22.17 6.48
N SER A 219 -0.27 22.90 6.35
CA SER A 219 -0.07 24.20 7.01
C SER A 219 -0.21 25.39 6.08
N ASN A 220 0.28 25.29 4.84
CA ASN A 220 0.33 26.41 3.88
C ASN A 220 0.31 25.89 2.43
N PRO A 221 -0.80 25.27 1.99
CA PRO A 221 -0.95 24.80 0.62
C PRO A 221 -0.90 25.95 -0.38
N LYS A 222 -0.46 25.66 -1.60
CA LYS A 222 -0.37 26.64 -2.70
C LYS A 222 -1.70 26.81 -3.43
N GLU A 223 -2.46 25.74 -3.49
CA GLU A 223 -3.71 25.67 -4.23
C GLU A 223 -4.91 25.89 -3.30
N LYS A 224 -5.78 26.83 -3.66
CA LYS A 224 -6.99 27.11 -2.89
C LYS A 224 -7.88 25.88 -2.71
N ALA A 225 -7.96 25.01 -3.73
CA ALA A 225 -8.73 23.78 -3.64
C ALA A 225 -8.19 22.83 -2.56
N THR A 226 -6.86 22.82 -2.34
CA THR A 226 -6.22 22.06 -1.27
C THR A 226 -6.57 22.67 0.09
N GLU A 227 -6.48 23.99 0.24
CA GLU A 227 -6.85 24.72 1.46
C GLU A 227 -8.32 24.48 1.84
N ASP A 228 -9.24 24.61 0.87
CA ASP A 228 -10.67 24.40 1.06
C ASP A 228 -10.95 22.95 1.51
N TYR A 229 -10.27 21.97 0.91
CA TYR A 229 -10.42 20.56 1.29
C TYR A 229 -9.94 20.30 2.72
N ILE A 230 -8.76 20.76 3.09
CA ILE A 230 -8.17 20.52 4.42
C ILE A 230 -8.95 21.24 5.52
N SER A 231 -9.45 22.45 5.23
CA SER A 231 -10.26 23.23 6.19
C SER A 231 -11.72 22.77 6.28
N GLY A 232 -12.14 21.75 5.51
CA GLY A 232 -13.52 21.28 5.49
C GLY A 232 -14.51 22.23 4.80
N ARG A 233 -14.03 23.17 4.00
CA ARG A 233 -14.84 24.18 3.27
C ARG A 233 -15.25 23.73 1.86
N PHE A 234 -15.29 22.45 1.60
CA PHE A 234 -15.78 21.94 0.33
C PHE A 234 -17.31 21.82 0.37
N GLY A 235 -17.97 22.62 -0.43
CA GLY A 235 -19.40 22.59 -0.70
C GLY A 235 -19.66 22.12 -2.12
#